data_550225ea6f6e3ec0471bb7a115ba1a2a
#
_entry.id   550225ea6f6e3ec0471bb7a115ba1a2a
#
_cell.length_a   1.000
_cell.length_b   1.000
_cell.length_c   1.000
_cell.angle_alpha   90.00
_cell.angle_beta   90.00
_cell.angle_gamma   90.00
#
_symmetry.space_group_name_H-M   'P 1'
#
loop_
_entity.id
_entity.type
_entity.pdbx_description
1 polymer ?
#
loop_
_entity_poly.entity_id
_entity_poly.type
_entity_poly.pdbx_seq_one_letter_code
_entity_poly.pdbx_strand_id
1 'polypeptide(L)'
;MRKRPGMYIGSTSVSGLHHLVYEIVDNSIDEALAGYCTEIKVTINEGNTITVVDNGRGIPVDIQAQTGRPALEVVYTVLHAGGKFGGGGYKVSGGLHGVGASVVNALSEWLTVQVHKNGNIYEMKFSRGKITQEMTIIGSTDRTGTTVTFKPDPEMFEELEYSYETLHTRMREEAFLNAGLRITIEDKRLESEEKPESERRDSMCYEGGIREFVTWLNKKKEPLHNNVIYMSGMKGDSFAELALQYDDGYQENILSFANNVHTPEGGMHETGFKAALTRVLNAYGIKNGIIKEGDKVSGEDCREGLTCVISVKLTNAQFEGQTKAKLGNSEIRTLVDGIVSDRLMQFLEENPVVARTILDKAMTANRAREAARKARESIRRKSALGGAAMPDKLRDCNENNPELTELYIVEGDSAGGSATQGRDSRFQAILPLWGKMLNVEKVRADKIYGNDKLQPVIIALGAGLGEDFDINKLRYHKVIIMADADVDGSHIRTLLLTFFFRYMRPLIENGYVYAAVPPLFKLTRGKTTRLAFTPEERDQYSAELRGDNPNAKVDISRFKGLGEMNPHELWETTMDPEKRTLKRITLEDAVLADETFTVLMGEKVEPRKEFIEQNAKYAVNLDF
;
A
#
# COMPACT_ATOMS: atom_id res chain seq x y z
N MET A 1 -6.92 25.91 -0.61
CA MET A 1 -6.39 24.67 -1.18
C MET A 1 -4.92 24.82 -1.51
N ARG A 2 -4.49 25.59 -2.49
CA ARG A 2 -3.09 25.77 -2.94
C ARG A 2 -2.06 26.15 -1.84
N LYS A 3 -2.49 26.79 -0.73
CA LYS A 3 -1.59 27.13 0.39
C LYS A 3 -1.26 25.93 1.29
N ARG A 4 -2.11 24.91 1.33
CA ARG A 4 -1.97 23.70 2.15
C ARG A 4 -2.58 22.51 1.44
N PRO A 5 -2.00 22.04 0.32
CA PRO A 5 -2.57 20.96 -0.49
C PRO A 5 -2.65 19.65 0.30
N GLY A 6 -1.67 19.33 1.15
CA GLY A 6 -1.65 18.12 1.96
C GLY A 6 -2.88 17.93 2.87
N MET A 7 -3.59 19.02 3.24
CA MET A 7 -4.86 18.91 3.99
C MET A 7 -5.99 18.26 3.18
N TYR A 8 -5.91 18.23 1.85
CA TYR A 8 -6.97 17.75 0.96
C TYR A 8 -6.59 16.46 0.24
N ILE A 9 -5.32 16.29 -0.11
CA ILE A 9 -4.81 15.14 -0.88
C ILE A 9 -3.77 14.32 -0.10
N GLY A 10 -3.58 14.59 1.19
CA GLY A 10 -2.64 13.88 2.07
C GLY A 10 -1.18 14.28 1.87
N SER A 11 -0.69 14.41 0.66
CA SER A 11 0.71 14.74 0.34
C SER A 11 0.81 15.46 -1.01
N THR A 12 1.96 16.05 -1.32
CA THR A 12 2.31 16.62 -2.64
C THR A 12 3.28 15.73 -3.42
N SER A 13 3.57 14.54 -2.90
CA SER A 13 4.36 13.50 -3.57
C SER A 13 3.54 12.79 -4.68
N VAL A 14 4.13 11.77 -5.31
CA VAL A 14 3.47 10.90 -6.31
C VAL A 14 2.12 10.38 -5.81
N SER A 15 1.99 10.02 -4.53
CA SER A 15 0.73 9.55 -3.94
C SER A 15 -0.37 10.61 -4.02
N GLY A 16 -0.08 11.86 -3.68
CA GLY A 16 -1.05 12.97 -3.81
C GLY A 16 -1.38 13.29 -5.27
N LEU A 17 -0.43 13.09 -6.20
CA LEU A 17 -0.66 13.22 -7.63
C LEU A 17 -1.72 12.23 -8.12
N HIS A 18 -1.59 10.95 -7.79
CA HIS A 18 -2.56 9.92 -8.14
C HIS A 18 -3.92 10.16 -7.48
N HIS A 19 -3.94 10.75 -6.28
CA HIS A 19 -5.19 11.07 -5.58
C HIS A 19 -6.10 12.03 -6.37
N LEU A 20 -5.53 12.92 -7.20
CA LEU A 20 -6.33 13.76 -8.09
C LEU A 20 -7.19 12.94 -9.06
N VAL A 21 -6.63 11.83 -9.58
CA VAL A 21 -7.36 10.93 -10.48
C VAL A 21 -8.48 10.23 -9.72
N TYR A 22 -8.18 9.74 -8.49
CA TYR A 22 -9.16 9.05 -7.65
C TYR A 22 -10.37 9.94 -7.35
N GLU A 23 -10.17 11.22 -7.02
CA GLU A 23 -11.27 12.14 -6.73
C GLU A 23 -12.21 12.36 -7.93
N ILE A 24 -11.70 12.35 -9.16
CA ILE A 24 -12.55 12.45 -10.36
C ILE A 24 -13.25 11.12 -10.65
N VAL A 25 -12.54 9.99 -10.55
CA VAL A 25 -13.11 8.65 -10.75
C VAL A 25 -14.20 8.37 -9.71
N ASP A 26 -13.98 8.70 -8.44
CA ASP A 26 -14.95 8.52 -7.35
C ASP A 26 -16.29 9.24 -7.65
N ASN A 27 -16.27 10.37 -8.36
CA ASN A 27 -17.52 11.02 -8.80
C ASN A 27 -18.27 10.17 -9.83
N SER A 28 -17.56 9.52 -10.74
CA SER A 28 -18.15 8.62 -11.73
C SER A 28 -18.63 7.30 -11.08
N ILE A 29 -17.91 6.81 -10.05
CA ILE A 29 -18.33 5.67 -9.22
C ILE A 29 -19.60 6.00 -8.44
N ASP A 30 -19.74 7.21 -7.91
CA ASP A 30 -20.97 7.63 -7.24
C ASP A 30 -22.18 7.61 -8.19
N GLU A 31 -22.02 7.96 -9.48
CA GLU A 31 -23.04 7.77 -10.52
C GLU A 31 -23.34 6.29 -10.76
N ALA A 32 -22.34 5.42 -10.70
CA ALA A 32 -22.55 3.97 -10.83
C ALA A 32 -23.28 3.39 -9.62
N LEU A 33 -22.93 3.80 -8.40
CA LEU A 33 -23.64 3.43 -7.17
C LEU A 33 -25.10 3.90 -7.15
N ALA A 34 -25.39 5.02 -7.80
CA ALA A 34 -26.75 5.53 -8.00
C ALA A 34 -27.50 4.81 -9.15
N GLY A 35 -26.83 3.90 -9.87
CA GLY A 35 -27.42 3.09 -10.95
C GLY A 35 -27.47 3.78 -12.32
N TYR A 36 -26.74 4.89 -12.52
CA TYR A 36 -26.81 5.67 -13.75
C TYR A 36 -25.55 5.57 -14.63
N CYS A 37 -24.46 5.02 -14.13
CA CYS A 37 -23.22 4.85 -14.87
C CYS A 37 -22.88 3.36 -15.00
N THR A 38 -22.53 2.92 -16.20
CA THR A 38 -22.14 1.53 -16.52
C THR A 38 -20.75 1.43 -17.12
N GLU A 39 -20.15 2.56 -17.51
CA GLU A 39 -18.85 2.60 -18.14
C GLU A 39 -18.05 3.84 -17.71
N ILE A 40 -16.80 3.62 -17.31
CA ILE A 40 -15.84 4.67 -16.98
C ILE A 40 -14.57 4.41 -17.80
N LYS A 41 -14.02 5.45 -18.41
CA LYS A 41 -12.73 5.37 -19.11
C LYS A 41 -11.75 6.38 -18.53
N VAL A 42 -10.57 5.91 -18.13
CA VAL A 42 -9.45 6.71 -17.65
C VAL A 42 -8.34 6.65 -18.68
N THR A 43 -7.82 7.79 -19.10
CA THR A 43 -6.74 7.88 -20.09
C THR A 43 -5.61 8.75 -19.56
N ILE A 44 -4.40 8.21 -19.55
CA ILE A 44 -3.17 8.98 -19.35
C ILE A 44 -2.73 9.45 -20.74
N ASN A 45 -2.76 10.74 -20.97
CA ASN A 45 -2.40 11.31 -22.26
C ASN A 45 -0.97 11.84 -22.24
N GLU A 46 -0.48 12.24 -23.43
CA GLU A 46 0.75 13.01 -23.61
C GLU A 46 0.86 14.19 -22.64
N GLY A 47 2.08 14.47 -22.17
CA GLY A 47 2.36 15.53 -21.21
C GLY A 47 1.76 15.29 -19.82
N ASN A 48 1.52 14.02 -19.47
CA ASN A 48 0.94 13.61 -18.19
C ASN A 48 -0.38 14.34 -17.86
N THR A 49 -1.28 14.42 -18.83
CA THR A 49 -2.65 14.87 -18.63
C THR A 49 -3.57 13.67 -18.44
N ILE A 50 -4.59 13.82 -17.62
CA ILE A 50 -5.59 12.77 -17.36
C ILE A 50 -6.92 13.15 -18.00
N THR A 51 -7.56 12.19 -18.65
CA THR A 51 -8.96 12.29 -19.08
C THR A 51 -9.78 11.18 -18.43
N VAL A 52 -10.85 11.54 -17.74
CA VAL A 52 -11.84 10.62 -17.20
C VAL A 52 -13.17 10.87 -17.90
N VAL A 53 -13.77 9.81 -18.43
CA VAL A 53 -15.07 9.84 -19.14
C VAL A 53 -16.01 8.87 -18.45
N ASP A 54 -17.21 9.30 -18.13
CA ASP A 54 -18.32 8.43 -17.70
C ASP A 54 -19.54 8.57 -18.60
N ASN A 55 -20.42 7.58 -18.53
CA ASN A 55 -21.72 7.59 -19.19
C ASN A 55 -22.90 7.82 -18.22
N GLY A 56 -22.65 8.48 -17.09
CA GLY A 56 -23.66 8.83 -16.09
C GLY A 56 -24.66 9.89 -16.57
N ARG A 57 -25.40 10.47 -15.63
CA ARG A 57 -26.41 11.52 -15.94
C ARG A 57 -25.83 12.85 -16.40
N GLY A 58 -24.53 13.04 -16.24
CA GLY A 58 -23.86 14.32 -16.39
C GLY A 58 -24.13 15.30 -15.23
N ILE A 59 -23.13 16.08 -14.88
CA ILE A 59 -23.24 17.12 -13.84
C ILE A 59 -24.39 18.06 -14.18
N PRO A 60 -25.21 18.54 -13.21
CA PRO A 60 -26.24 19.53 -13.47
C PRO A 60 -25.65 20.81 -14.09
N VAL A 61 -26.33 21.33 -15.10
CA VAL A 61 -25.93 22.56 -15.84
C VAL A 61 -26.85 23.76 -15.55
N ASP A 62 -27.93 23.50 -14.82
CA ASP A 62 -28.92 24.52 -14.48
C ASP A 62 -28.35 25.56 -13.50
N ILE A 63 -28.94 26.74 -13.49
CA ILE A 63 -28.60 27.82 -12.53
C ILE A 63 -29.10 27.41 -11.15
N GLN A 64 -28.21 27.35 -10.19
CA GLN A 64 -28.58 27.11 -8.78
C GLN A 64 -29.29 28.34 -8.18
N ALA A 65 -30.47 28.14 -7.63
CA ALA A 65 -31.26 29.22 -7.04
C ALA A 65 -30.56 29.96 -5.86
N GLN A 66 -29.72 29.23 -5.11
CA GLN A 66 -29.00 29.77 -3.95
C GLN A 66 -27.80 30.64 -4.33
N THR A 67 -27.08 30.32 -5.41
CA THR A 67 -25.84 31.00 -5.79
C THR A 67 -26.01 31.91 -7.01
N GLY A 68 -27.07 31.71 -7.80
CA GLY A 68 -27.27 32.40 -9.08
C GLY A 68 -26.26 31.99 -10.17
N ARG A 69 -25.52 30.89 -9.96
CA ARG A 69 -24.47 30.39 -10.86
C ARG A 69 -24.81 29.01 -11.42
N PRO A 70 -24.26 28.62 -12.58
CA PRO A 70 -24.40 27.27 -13.08
C PRO A 70 -23.93 26.23 -12.03
N ALA A 71 -24.66 25.14 -11.86
CA ALA A 71 -24.29 24.11 -10.89
C ALA A 71 -22.90 23.52 -11.20
N LEU A 72 -22.54 23.39 -12.49
CA LEU A 72 -21.22 22.98 -12.94
C LEU A 72 -20.11 23.90 -12.40
N GLU A 73 -20.29 25.21 -12.44
CA GLU A 73 -19.34 26.17 -11.89
C GLU A 73 -19.18 25.99 -10.37
N VAL A 74 -20.30 25.85 -9.67
CA VAL A 74 -20.32 25.71 -8.22
C VAL A 74 -19.58 24.45 -7.77
N VAL A 75 -19.75 23.31 -8.46
CA VAL A 75 -19.06 22.04 -8.15
C VAL A 75 -17.54 22.18 -8.23
N TYR A 76 -17.02 22.94 -9.20
CA TYR A 76 -15.57 23.08 -9.41
C TYR A 76 -14.93 24.26 -8.70
N THR A 77 -15.71 25.23 -8.16
CA THR A 77 -15.14 26.46 -7.59
C THR A 77 -15.46 26.68 -6.12
N VAL A 78 -16.51 26.00 -5.58
CA VAL A 78 -16.96 26.20 -4.21
C VAL A 78 -16.68 24.95 -3.37
N LEU A 79 -16.08 25.14 -2.18
CA LEU A 79 -15.89 24.07 -1.20
C LEU A 79 -17.22 23.67 -0.59
N HIS A 80 -17.37 22.37 -0.32
CA HIS A 80 -18.58 21.80 0.28
C HIS A 80 -19.86 22.05 -0.54
N ALA A 81 -19.70 22.22 -1.85
CA ALA A 81 -20.80 22.36 -2.78
C ALA A 81 -20.98 21.08 -3.58
N GLY A 82 -22.16 20.52 -3.55
CA GLY A 82 -22.51 19.34 -4.36
C GLY A 82 -23.88 18.80 -4.03
N GLY A 83 -24.54 18.14 -5.00
CA GLY A 83 -25.84 17.47 -4.85
C GLY A 83 -25.85 16.28 -3.86
N LYS A 84 -24.73 16.01 -3.22
CA LYS A 84 -24.55 14.97 -2.20
C LYS A 84 -25.03 15.41 -0.81
N PHE A 85 -25.25 16.72 -0.62
CA PHE A 85 -25.80 17.31 0.61
C PHE A 85 -27.28 17.65 0.41
N GLY A 86 -28.18 16.98 1.12
CA GLY A 86 -29.59 17.35 1.14
C GLY A 86 -30.59 16.38 0.53
N GLY A 87 -30.30 15.09 0.48
CA GLY A 87 -31.34 14.04 0.39
C GLY A 87 -31.97 13.76 -0.97
N GLY A 88 -31.45 14.31 -2.07
CA GLY A 88 -32.16 14.21 -3.35
C GLY A 88 -31.53 13.36 -4.46
N GLY A 89 -30.23 13.06 -4.42
CA GLY A 89 -29.57 12.46 -5.59
C GLY A 89 -28.76 11.19 -5.35
N TYR A 90 -28.15 11.04 -4.18
CA TYR A 90 -27.28 9.92 -3.85
C TYR A 90 -27.59 9.41 -2.45
N LYS A 91 -28.06 8.16 -2.35
CA LYS A 91 -28.26 7.49 -1.04
C LYS A 91 -26.95 7.04 -0.43
N VAL A 92 -25.99 6.67 -1.26
CA VAL A 92 -24.64 6.22 -0.89
C VAL A 92 -23.65 6.98 -1.74
N SER A 93 -22.58 7.50 -1.15
CA SER A 93 -21.50 8.20 -1.86
C SER A 93 -20.18 8.04 -1.12
N GLY A 94 -19.07 7.82 -1.86
CA GLY A 94 -17.71 7.87 -1.35
C GLY A 94 -17.22 9.30 -1.13
N GLY A 95 -17.73 10.24 -1.91
CA GLY A 95 -17.40 11.67 -1.87
C GLY A 95 -18.16 12.44 -0.78
N LEU A 96 -17.85 12.23 0.50
CA LEU A 96 -18.57 12.79 1.65
C LEU A 96 -18.40 14.29 1.86
N HIS A 97 -17.33 14.89 1.38
CA HIS A 97 -16.97 16.27 1.73
C HIS A 97 -17.33 17.31 0.65
N GLY A 98 -17.72 16.86 -0.55
CA GLY A 98 -18.03 17.77 -1.67
C GLY A 98 -16.89 18.69 -2.06
N VAL A 99 -15.65 18.22 -1.92
CA VAL A 99 -14.44 19.01 -2.17
C VAL A 99 -13.59 18.47 -3.31
N GLY A 100 -13.72 17.19 -3.71
CA GLY A 100 -12.83 16.52 -4.65
C GLY A 100 -12.66 17.26 -5.97
N ALA A 101 -13.74 17.55 -6.69
CA ALA A 101 -13.68 18.26 -7.97
C ALA A 101 -13.04 19.65 -7.85
N SER A 102 -13.36 20.41 -6.80
CA SER A 102 -12.80 21.74 -6.56
C SER A 102 -11.33 21.70 -6.14
N VAL A 103 -10.89 20.63 -5.46
CA VAL A 103 -9.49 20.40 -5.11
C VAL A 103 -8.68 20.08 -6.37
N VAL A 104 -9.16 19.15 -7.21
CA VAL A 104 -8.49 18.84 -8.49
C VAL A 104 -8.36 20.08 -9.35
N ASN A 105 -9.43 20.90 -9.47
CA ASN A 105 -9.37 22.15 -10.19
C ASN A 105 -8.32 23.11 -9.61
N ALA A 106 -8.29 23.29 -8.28
CA ALA A 106 -7.35 24.20 -7.62
C ALA A 106 -5.88 23.77 -7.75
N LEU A 107 -5.61 22.46 -7.86
CA LEU A 107 -4.27 21.88 -7.93
C LEU A 107 -3.83 21.53 -9.37
N SER A 108 -4.66 21.85 -10.36
CA SER A 108 -4.34 21.69 -11.78
C SER A 108 -3.86 23.00 -12.40
N GLU A 109 -2.90 22.90 -13.31
CA GLU A 109 -2.47 24.01 -14.17
C GLU A 109 -3.66 24.49 -15.01
N TRP A 110 -4.38 23.52 -15.61
CA TRP A 110 -5.65 23.73 -16.26
C TRP A 110 -6.55 22.52 -16.12
N LEU A 111 -7.86 22.76 -16.20
CA LEU A 111 -8.90 21.73 -16.18
C LEU A 111 -10.00 22.11 -17.17
N THR A 112 -10.44 21.14 -17.97
CA THR A 112 -11.60 21.24 -18.87
C THR A 112 -12.64 20.22 -18.44
N VAL A 113 -13.87 20.65 -18.31
CA VAL A 113 -15.01 19.77 -18.08
C VAL A 113 -16.02 19.91 -19.21
N GLN A 114 -16.45 18.77 -19.76
CA GLN A 114 -17.52 18.67 -20.75
C GLN A 114 -18.64 17.83 -20.16
N VAL A 115 -19.86 18.33 -20.25
CA VAL A 115 -21.05 17.65 -19.77
C VAL A 115 -21.98 17.40 -20.95
N HIS A 116 -22.28 16.13 -21.20
CA HIS A 116 -23.25 15.66 -22.17
C HIS A 116 -24.62 15.53 -21.50
N LYS A 117 -25.53 16.47 -21.79
CA LYS A 117 -26.83 16.54 -21.14
C LYS A 117 -27.83 17.32 -21.96
N ASN A 118 -29.12 16.92 -21.87
CA ASN A 118 -30.23 17.63 -22.53
C ASN A 118 -30.01 17.86 -24.05
N GLY A 119 -29.37 16.92 -24.75
CA GLY A 119 -29.08 17.03 -26.18
C GLY A 119 -27.87 17.91 -26.55
N ASN A 120 -27.21 18.51 -25.57
CA ASN A 120 -26.08 19.44 -25.79
C ASN A 120 -24.81 18.98 -25.08
N ILE A 121 -23.67 19.46 -25.59
CA ILE A 121 -22.36 19.34 -24.95
C ILE A 121 -22.03 20.71 -24.35
N TYR A 122 -22.02 20.80 -23.03
CA TYR A 122 -21.60 21.99 -22.29
C TYR A 122 -20.11 21.87 -21.95
N GLU A 123 -19.36 22.93 -22.18
CA GLU A 123 -17.93 22.98 -21.82
C GLU A 123 -17.64 24.16 -20.91
N MET A 124 -16.78 23.93 -19.92
CA MET A 124 -16.24 24.96 -19.04
C MET A 124 -14.74 24.71 -18.81
N LYS A 125 -13.95 25.79 -18.77
CA LYS A 125 -12.49 25.68 -18.58
C LYS A 125 -12.01 26.50 -17.39
N PHE A 126 -10.96 25.95 -16.76
CA PHE A 126 -10.36 26.53 -15.57
C PHE A 126 -8.83 26.52 -15.69
N SER A 127 -8.19 27.43 -14.96
CA SER A 127 -6.76 27.40 -14.70
C SER A 127 -6.50 27.73 -13.24
N ARG A 128 -5.80 26.85 -12.55
CA ARG A 128 -5.42 27.02 -11.13
C ARG A 128 -6.60 27.39 -10.23
N GLY A 129 -7.75 26.75 -10.46
CA GLY A 129 -8.98 26.97 -9.72
C GLY A 129 -9.81 28.18 -10.16
N LYS A 130 -9.37 28.95 -11.17
CA LYS A 130 -10.09 30.11 -11.68
C LYS A 130 -10.73 29.80 -13.02
N ILE A 131 -11.91 30.34 -13.28
CA ILE A 131 -12.61 30.22 -14.56
C ILE A 131 -11.82 30.97 -15.64
N THR A 132 -11.52 30.28 -16.73
CA THR A 132 -10.90 30.86 -17.93
C THR A 132 -11.86 30.91 -19.12
N GLN A 133 -12.88 30.01 -19.11
CA GLN A 133 -14.00 30.02 -20.04
C GLN A 133 -15.26 29.67 -19.28
N GLU A 134 -16.25 30.57 -19.32
CA GLU A 134 -17.59 30.31 -18.79
C GLU A 134 -18.27 29.16 -19.54
N MET A 135 -19.30 28.59 -18.94
CA MET A 135 -20.05 27.49 -19.52
C MET A 135 -20.63 27.86 -20.88
N THR A 136 -20.25 27.14 -21.92
CA THR A 136 -20.70 27.33 -23.30
C THR A 136 -21.15 26.02 -23.90
N ILE A 137 -22.09 26.06 -24.83
CA ILE A 137 -22.50 24.91 -25.63
C ILE A 137 -21.56 24.82 -26.83
N ILE A 138 -20.86 23.70 -26.96
CA ILE A 138 -19.87 23.46 -28.03
C ILE A 138 -20.35 22.47 -29.10
N GLY A 139 -21.49 21.82 -28.87
CA GLY A 139 -22.06 20.85 -29.81
C GLY A 139 -23.34 20.21 -29.31
N SER A 140 -23.86 19.27 -30.09
CA SER A 140 -25.01 18.44 -29.75
C SER A 140 -24.57 16.98 -29.49
N THR A 141 -25.36 16.23 -28.71
CA THR A 141 -25.04 14.85 -28.33
C THR A 141 -26.30 14.04 -28.07
N ASP A 142 -26.25 12.74 -28.40
CA ASP A 142 -27.31 11.78 -28.10
C ASP A 142 -27.06 11.01 -26.79
N ARG A 143 -25.88 11.17 -26.19
CA ARG A 143 -25.47 10.50 -24.96
C ARG A 143 -25.53 11.45 -23.75
N THR A 144 -25.52 10.85 -22.55
CA THR A 144 -25.29 11.56 -21.29
C THR A 144 -23.92 11.18 -20.73
N GLY A 145 -23.40 11.99 -19.81
CA GLY A 145 -22.16 11.70 -19.10
C GLY A 145 -21.30 12.93 -18.86
N THR A 146 -20.15 12.71 -18.23
CA THR A 146 -19.16 13.77 -17.95
C THR A 146 -17.81 13.36 -18.50
N THR A 147 -17.09 14.33 -19.06
CA THR A 147 -15.68 14.19 -19.45
C THR A 147 -14.89 15.26 -18.72
N VAL A 148 -13.89 14.85 -17.94
CA VAL A 148 -12.98 15.74 -17.23
C VAL A 148 -11.58 15.51 -17.73
N THR A 149 -10.92 16.56 -18.21
CA THR A 149 -9.50 16.50 -18.59
C THR A 149 -8.74 17.54 -17.79
N PHE A 150 -7.63 17.13 -17.16
CA PHE A 150 -6.84 18.05 -16.35
C PHE A 150 -5.35 17.74 -16.43
N LYS A 151 -4.54 18.76 -16.16
CA LYS A 151 -3.09 18.69 -16.04
C LYS A 151 -2.68 19.15 -14.65
N PRO A 152 -1.94 18.34 -13.87
CA PRO A 152 -1.45 18.75 -12.55
C PRO A 152 -0.53 19.97 -12.67
N ASP A 153 -0.58 20.84 -11.65
CA ASP A 153 0.23 22.06 -11.62
C ASP A 153 1.65 21.77 -11.09
N PRO A 154 2.71 22.02 -11.87
CA PRO A 154 4.09 21.81 -11.45
C PRO A 154 4.52 22.68 -10.25
N GLU A 155 3.77 23.72 -9.91
CA GLU A 155 4.02 24.49 -8.69
C GLU A 155 3.54 23.77 -7.41
N MET A 156 2.73 22.71 -7.55
CA MET A 156 2.08 22.02 -6.42
C MET A 156 2.66 20.65 -6.13
N PHE A 157 3.24 19.98 -7.12
CA PHE A 157 3.71 18.60 -6.99
C PHE A 157 5.22 18.52 -7.26
N GLU A 158 5.89 17.65 -6.50
CA GLU A 158 7.33 17.39 -6.65
C GLU A 158 7.63 16.58 -7.91
N GLU A 159 6.71 15.66 -8.24
CA GLU A 159 6.73 14.84 -9.44
C GLU A 159 5.40 14.95 -10.19
N LEU A 160 5.44 14.85 -11.51
CA LEU A 160 4.25 15.01 -12.36
C LEU A 160 3.94 13.76 -13.18
N GLU A 161 4.73 12.71 -13.01
CA GLU A 161 4.58 11.49 -13.79
C GLU A 161 3.59 10.51 -13.13
N TYR A 162 2.54 10.14 -13.88
CA TYR A 162 1.59 9.13 -13.45
C TYR A 162 2.12 7.71 -13.67
N SER A 163 1.97 6.84 -12.67
CA SER A 163 2.19 5.41 -12.81
C SER A 163 0.93 4.74 -13.36
N TYR A 164 1.05 4.10 -14.53
CA TYR A 164 -0.04 3.29 -15.09
C TYR A 164 -0.43 2.16 -14.14
N GLU A 165 0.54 1.45 -13.57
CA GLU A 165 0.32 0.31 -12.68
C GLU A 165 -0.44 0.68 -11.42
N THR A 166 -0.09 1.83 -10.81
CA THR A 166 -0.79 2.34 -9.63
C THR A 166 -2.25 2.67 -9.94
N LEU A 167 -2.50 3.39 -11.04
CA LEU A 167 -3.86 3.71 -11.46
C LEU A 167 -4.64 2.46 -11.89
N HIS A 168 -4.01 1.54 -12.61
CA HIS A 168 -4.62 0.29 -13.05
C HIS A 168 -5.07 -0.59 -11.88
N THR A 169 -4.22 -0.72 -10.83
CA THR A 169 -4.57 -1.47 -9.62
C THR A 169 -5.81 -0.86 -8.95
N ARG A 170 -5.84 0.45 -8.78
CA ARG A 170 -7.00 1.13 -8.19
C ARG A 170 -8.27 0.97 -9.04
N MET A 171 -8.17 1.11 -10.37
CA MET A 171 -9.31 0.91 -11.27
C MET A 171 -9.83 -0.53 -11.22
N ARG A 172 -8.95 -1.51 -11.02
CA ARG A 172 -9.33 -2.92 -10.85
C ARG A 172 -10.12 -3.14 -9.56
N GLU A 173 -9.67 -2.57 -8.45
CA GLU A 173 -10.40 -2.62 -7.19
C GLU A 173 -11.81 -2.05 -7.34
N GLU A 174 -11.94 -0.88 -7.96
CA GLU A 174 -13.24 -0.26 -8.21
C GLU A 174 -14.15 -1.11 -9.11
N ALA A 175 -13.58 -1.77 -10.13
CA ALA A 175 -14.35 -2.68 -10.98
C ALA A 175 -14.85 -3.92 -10.21
N PHE A 176 -14.08 -4.47 -9.28
CA PHE A 176 -14.52 -5.56 -8.41
C PHE A 176 -15.58 -5.13 -7.40
N LEU A 177 -15.46 -3.92 -6.83
CA LEU A 177 -16.41 -3.41 -5.83
C LEU A 177 -17.77 -3.02 -6.44
N ASN A 178 -17.82 -2.83 -7.75
CA ASN A 178 -19.02 -2.43 -8.49
C ASN A 178 -19.34 -3.46 -9.57
N ALA A 179 -19.97 -4.56 -9.19
CA ALA A 179 -20.32 -5.65 -10.10
C ALA A 179 -21.03 -5.14 -11.38
N GLY A 180 -20.53 -5.55 -12.56
CA GLY A 180 -21.06 -5.15 -13.86
C GLY A 180 -20.65 -3.77 -14.36
N LEU A 181 -19.94 -2.95 -13.55
CA LEU A 181 -19.34 -1.69 -14.01
C LEU A 181 -18.09 -1.98 -14.85
N ARG A 182 -18.05 -1.44 -16.07
CA ARG A 182 -16.88 -1.50 -16.94
C ARG A 182 -15.96 -0.32 -16.67
N ILE A 183 -14.72 -0.59 -16.30
CA ILE A 183 -13.68 0.43 -16.16
C ILE A 183 -12.55 0.13 -17.14
N THR A 184 -12.25 1.07 -18.01
CA THR A 184 -11.14 0.98 -18.97
C THR A 184 -10.08 1.96 -18.61
N ILE A 185 -8.82 1.51 -18.51
CA ILE A 185 -7.66 2.38 -18.37
C ILE A 185 -6.75 2.24 -19.59
N GLU A 186 -6.20 3.36 -20.06
CA GLU A 186 -5.36 3.41 -21.25
C GLU A 186 -4.24 4.43 -21.06
N ASP A 187 -2.98 4.04 -21.33
CA ASP A 187 -1.82 4.92 -21.37
C ASP A 187 -1.46 5.22 -22.82
N LYS A 188 -1.58 6.48 -23.20
CA LYS A 188 -1.32 7.01 -24.55
C LYS A 188 -0.05 7.84 -24.65
N ARG A 189 0.80 7.82 -23.65
CA ARG A 189 2.09 8.51 -23.72
C ARG A 189 2.99 7.86 -24.76
N LEU A 190 3.80 8.65 -25.46
CA LEU A 190 4.75 8.15 -26.48
C LEU A 190 5.68 7.06 -25.94
N GLU A 191 6.17 7.23 -24.74
CA GLU A 191 7.02 6.24 -24.04
C GLU A 191 6.32 4.87 -23.84
N SER A 192 5.00 4.89 -23.82
CA SER A 192 4.19 3.67 -23.66
C SER A 192 3.81 3.04 -25.00
N GLU A 193 3.96 3.72 -26.14
CA GLU A 193 3.60 3.17 -27.45
C GLU A 193 4.46 1.97 -27.86
N GLU A 194 5.68 1.89 -27.36
CA GLU A 194 6.59 0.74 -27.57
C GLU A 194 6.17 -0.51 -26.78
N LYS A 195 5.30 -0.36 -25.77
CA LYS A 195 4.80 -1.47 -24.96
C LYS A 195 3.65 -2.19 -25.70
N PRO A 196 3.47 -3.51 -25.45
CA PRO A 196 2.31 -4.24 -25.93
C PRO A 196 1.00 -3.59 -25.46
N GLU A 197 -0.08 -3.68 -26.25
CA GLU A 197 -1.38 -3.11 -25.88
C GLU A 197 -1.87 -3.63 -24.52
N SER A 198 -1.61 -4.90 -24.21
CA SER A 198 -1.96 -5.51 -22.91
C SER A 198 -1.25 -4.92 -21.69
N GLU A 199 -0.14 -4.21 -21.88
CA GLU A 199 0.62 -3.55 -20.80
C GLU A 199 0.25 -2.06 -20.64
N ARG A 200 -0.48 -1.49 -21.58
CA ARG A 200 -0.87 -0.07 -21.60
C ARG A 200 -2.37 0.17 -21.68
N ARG A 201 -3.18 -0.88 -21.81
CA ARG A 201 -4.63 -0.80 -21.86
C ARG A 201 -5.25 -2.04 -21.25
N ASP A 202 -6.23 -1.85 -20.39
CA ASP A 202 -7.07 -2.90 -19.85
C ASP A 202 -8.52 -2.44 -19.72
N SER A 203 -9.47 -3.36 -19.91
CA SER A 203 -10.90 -3.11 -19.78
C SER A 203 -11.52 -4.14 -18.85
N MET A 204 -11.75 -3.74 -17.63
CA MET A 204 -12.13 -4.58 -16.50
C MET A 204 -13.64 -4.50 -16.26
N CYS A 205 -14.30 -5.67 -16.13
CA CYS A 205 -15.70 -5.76 -15.77
C CYS A 205 -15.93 -7.12 -15.10
N TYR A 206 -16.35 -7.12 -13.84
CA TYR A 206 -16.48 -8.31 -13.01
C TYR A 206 -17.91 -8.49 -12.54
N GLU A 207 -18.63 -9.45 -13.11
CA GLU A 207 -20.03 -9.73 -12.77
C GLU A 207 -20.18 -10.35 -11.37
N GLY A 208 -19.18 -11.11 -10.92
CA GLY A 208 -19.18 -11.75 -9.60
C GLY A 208 -18.77 -10.80 -8.45
N GLY A 209 -18.36 -9.57 -8.77
CA GLY A 209 -18.03 -8.54 -7.77
C GLY A 209 -16.94 -8.99 -6.80
N ILE A 210 -17.16 -8.78 -5.48
CA ILE A 210 -16.16 -9.13 -4.46
C ILE A 210 -15.86 -10.63 -4.35
N ARG A 211 -16.69 -11.53 -4.87
CA ARG A 211 -16.36 -12.97 -4.98
C ARG A 211 -15.22 -13.19 -5.97
N GLU A 212 -15.30 -12.57 -7.14
CA GLU A 212 -14.23 -12.62 -8.14
C GLU A 212 -12.98 -11.93 -7.61
N PHE A 213 -13.12 -10.87 -6.80
CA PHE A 213 -12.00 -10.21 -6.17
C PHE A 213 -11.23 -11.16 -5.25
N VAL A 214 -11.90 -11.89 -4.36
CA VAL A 214 -11.24 -12.91 -3.50
C VAL A 214 -10.60 -14.00 -4.34
N THR A 215 -11.27 -14.47 -5.42
CA THR A 215 -10.69 -15.45 -6.33
C THR A 215 -9.42 -14.92 -7.00
N TRP A 216 -9.44 -13.65 -7.42
CA TRP A 216 -8.28 -12.99 -8.02
C TRP A 216 -7.12 -12.85 -7.02
N LEU A 217 -7.39 -12.41 -5.78
CA LEU A 217 -6.40 -12.31 -4.72
C LEU A 217 -5.73 -13.66 -4.39
N ASN A 218 -6.48 -14.75 -4.54
CA ASN A 218 -6.00 -16.11 -4.27
C ASN A 218 -5.48 -16.85 -5.52
N LYS A 219 -5.47 -16.21 -6.71
CA LYS A 219 -5.05 -16.86 -7.98
C LYS A 219 -3.67 -17.51 -7.89
N LYS A 220 -2.78 -16.93 -7.10
CA LYS A 220 -1.39 -17.43 -6.92
C LYS A 220 -1.19 -18.21 -5.61
N LYS A 221 -2.27 -18.48 -4.86
CA LYS A 221 -2.27 -19.23 -3.61
C LYS A 221 -2.93 -20.60 -3.81
N GLU A 222 -2.85 -21.47 -2.80
CA GLU A 222 -3.55 -22.76 -2.77
C GLU A 222 -4.80 -22.66 -1.87
N PRO A 223 -5.99 -22.49 -2.46
CA PRO A 223 -7.21 -22.45 -1.67
C PRO A 223 -7.49 -23.80 -0.98
N LEU A 224 -7.86 -23.77 0.28
CA LEU A 224 -8.27 -24.97 1.02
C LEU A 224 -9.66 -25.46 0.65
N HIS A 225 -10.45 -24.64 -0.03
CA HIS A 225 -11.77 -24.97 -0.54
C HIS A 225 -12.07 -24.17 -1.82
N ASN A 226 -12.78 -24.80 -2.76
CA ASN A 226 -13.00 -24.24 -4.10
C ASN A 226 -13.94 -23.03 -4.10
N ASN A 227 -14.97 -23.03 -3.25
CA ASN A 227 -16.01 -22.01 -3.26
C ASN A 227 -15.64 -20.85 -2.35
N VAL A 228 -15.68 -19.62 -2.86
CA VAL A 228 -15.62 -18.41 -2.05
C VAL A 228 -16.90 -18.31 -1.20
N ILE A 229 -16.75 -18.17 0.10
CA ILE A 229 -17.86 -17.97 1.04
C ILE A 229 -18.33 -16.52 0.89
N TYR A 230 -19.59 -16.33 0.52
CA TYR A 230 -20.17 -15.00 0.33
C TYR A 230 -21.36 -14.80 1.26
N MET A 231 -21.40 -13.63 1.85
CA MET A 231 -22.44 -13.23 2.80
C MET A 231 -22.85 -11.78 2.51
N SER A 232 -24.13 -11.49 2.58
CA SER A 232 -24.63 -10.11 2.44
C SER A 232 -25.90 -9.89 3.24
N GLY A 233 -26.18 -8.64 3.55
CA GLY A 233 -27.39 -8.26 4.24
C GLY A 233 -27.58 -6.74 4.35
N MET A 234 -28.77 -6.35 4.78
CA MET A 234 -29.18 -4.95 4.94
C MET A 234 -29.78 -4.71 6.32
N LYS A 235 -29.59 -3.48 6.81
CA LYS A 235 -30.32 -2.99 7.99
C LYS A 235 -30.56 -1.49 7.82
N GLY A 236 -31.84 -1.10 7.66
CA GLY A 236 -32.19 0.25 7.25
C GLY A 236 -31.63 0.56 5.85
N ASP A 237 -30.94 1.68 5.72
CA ASP A 237 -30.28 2.09 4.47
C ASP A 237 -28.82 1.62 4.36
N SER A 238 -28.31 0.87 5.35
CA SER A 238 -26.97 0.32 5.33
C SER A 238 -26.96 -1.10 4.75
N PHE A 239 -26.02 -1.35 3.84
CA PHE A 239 -25.78 -2.64 3.20
C PHE A 239 -24.35 -3.10 3.51
N ALA A 240 -24.17 -4.38 3.74
CA ALA A 240 -22.85 -4.98 3.87
C ALA A 240 -22.78 -6.29 3.09
N GLU A 241 -21.65 -6.51 2.45
CA GLU A 241 -21.30 -7.76 1.79
C GLU A 241 -19.87 -8.15 2.12
N LEU A 242 -19.64 -9.44 2.24
CA LEU A 242 -18.37 -10.03 2.57
C LEU A 242 -18.13 -11.25 1.68
N ALA A 243 -16.89 -11.39 1.22
CA ALA A 243 -16.43 -12.58 0.53
C ALA A 243 -15.14 -13.06 1.18
N LEU A 244 -14.99 -14.36 1.44
CA LEU A 244 -13.81 -14.89 2.07
C LEU A 244 -13.46 -16.30 1.58
N GLN A 245 -12.17 -16.62 1.63
CA GLN A 245 -11.64 -17.94 1.30
C GLN A 245 -10.37 -18.18 2.12
N TYR A 246 -10.14 -19.42 2.52
CA TYR A 246 -8.91 -19.83 3.19
C TYR A 246 -7.93 -20.45 2.21
N ASP A 247 -6.65 -20.15 2.39
CA ASP A 247 -5.53 -20.75 1.68
C ASP A 247 -4.61 -21.53 2.64
N ASP A 248 -3.62 -22.23 2.11
CA ASP A 248 -2.66 -23.01 2.90
C ASP A 248 -1.59 -22.15 3.57
N GLY A 249 -1.48 -20.88 3.21
CA GLY A 249 -0.53 -19.91 3.78
C GLY A 249 -0.80 -19.55 5.24
N TYR A 250 0.03 -18.69 5.79
CA TYR A 250 -0.03 -18.29 7.21
C TYR A 250 -0.49 -16.85 7.41
N GLN A 251 -0.58 -16.07 6.32
CA GLN A 251 -0.86 -14.66 6.39
C GLN A 251 -2.37 -14.37 6.34
N GLU A 252 -2.77 -13.36 7.11
CA GLU A 252 -4.10 -12.75 7.03
C GLU A 252 -4.09 -11.66 5.95
N ASN A 253 -5.06 -11.67 5.05
CA ASN A 253 -5.27 -10.61 4.06
C ASN A 253 -6.73 -10.16 4.09
N ILE A 254 -7.02 -9.09 4.83
CA ILE A 254 -8.36 -8.50 4.92
C ILE A 254 -8.33 -7.13 4.24
N LEU A 255 -9.13 -7.00 3.19
CA LEU A 255 -9.37 -5.71 2.53
C LEU A 255 -10.76 -5.23 2.93
N SER A 256 -10.83 -4.03 3.51
CA SER A 256 -12.08 -3.45 3.97
C SER A 256 -12.37 -2.12 3.29
N PHE A 257 -13.63 -1.94 2.86
CA PHE A 257 -14.10 -0.79 2.09
C PHE A 257 -15.39 -0.23 2.70
N ALA A 258 -15.50 1.10 2.70
CA ALA A 258 -16.72 1.80 3.08
C ALA A 258 -17.09 2.80 1.98
N ASN A 259 -18.27 2.64 1.34
CA ASN A 259 -18.68 3.39 0.17
C ASN A 259 -17.58 3.40 -0.93
N ASN A 260 -17.00 2.24 -1.21
CA ASN A 260 -15.88 1.99 -2.12
C ASN A 260 -14.53 2.61 -1.72
N VAL A 261 -14.46 3.36 -0.64
CA VAL A 261 -13.20 3.89 -0.12
C VAL A 261 -12.48 2.80 0.67
N HIS A 262 -11.25 2.49 0.30
CA HIS A 262 -10.40 1.56 1.04
C HIS A 262 -10.09 2.10 2.44
N THR A 263 -10.24 1.27 3.46
CA THR A 263 -9.98 1.60 4.87
C THR A 263 -8.80 0.78 5.39
N PRO A 264 -7.56 1.16 5.10
CA PRO A 264 -6.37 0.36 5.44
C PRO A 264 -6.16 0.19 6.94
N GLU A 265 -6.67 1.10 7.77
CA GLU A 265 -6.68 0.98 9.23
C GLU A 265 -7.92 0.24 9.76
N GLY A 266 -8.73 -0.35 8.85
CA GLY A 266 -9.95 -1.08 9.20
C GLY A 266 -11.07 -0.17 9.71
N GLY A 267 -11.68 -0.55 10.82
CA GLY A 267 -12.77 0.17 11.45
C GLY A 267 -13.84 -0.75 12.03
N MET A 268 -15.03 -0.20 12.29
CA MET A 268 -16.11 -0.93 12.96
C MET A 268 -16.66 -2.11 12.16
N HIS A 269 -16.63 -2.06 10.83
CA HIS A 269 -17.03 -3.18 9.95
C HIS A 269 -16.07 -4.37 10.09
N GLU A 270 -14.76 -4.12 10.08
CA GLU A 270 -13.74 -5.15 10.28
C GLU A 270 -13.76 -5.71 11.71
N THR A 271 -13.95 -4.84 12.69
CA THR A 271 -14.10 -5.24 14.10
C THR A 271 -15.31 -6.17 14.28
N GLY A 272 -16.43 -5.87 13.63
CA GLY A 272 -17.63 -6.72 13.63
C GLY A 272 -17.37 -8.08 13.01
N PHE A 273 -16.71 -8.10 11.85
CA PHE A 273 -16.32 -9.32 11.16
C PHE A 273 -15.39 -10.21 12.01
N LYS A 274 -14.28 -9.66 12.52
CA LYS A 274 -13.28 -10.40 13.30
C LYS A 274 -13.90 -11.02 14.57
N ALA A 275 -14.77 -10.29 15.25
CA ALA A 275 -15.46 -10.77 16.44
C ALA A 275 -16.46 -11.90 16.10
N ALA A 276 -17.28 -11.73 15.08
CA ALA A 276 -18.26 -12.71 14.66
C ALA A 276 -17.61 -14.01 14.12
N LEU A 277 -16.57 -13.88 13.27
CA LEU A 277 -15.82 -15.02 12.73
C LEU A 277 -15.31 -15.92 13.85
N THR A 278 -14.63 -15.34 14.84
CA THR A 278 -14.07 -16.07 15.97
C THR A 278 -15.17 -16.77 16.80
N ARG A 279 -16.27 -16.07 17.05
CA ARG A 279 -17.40 -16.60 17.81
C ARG A 279 -18.08 -17.76 17.09
N VAL A 280 -18.35 -17.61 15.79
CA VAL A 280 -19.04 -18.62 14.98
C VAL A 280 -18.20 -19.88 14.83
N LEU A 281 -16.91 -19.75 14.52
CA LEU A 281 -16.02 -20.91 14.38
C LEU A 281 -15.89 -21.70 15.70
N ASN A 282 -15.74 -21.01 16.82
CA ASN A 282 -15.72 -21.67 18.13
C ASN A 282 -17.07 -22.36 18.45
N ALA A 283 -18.19 -21.67 18.22
CA ALA A 283 -19.51 -22.20 18.49
C ALA A 283 -19.80 -23.47 17.66
N TYR A 284 -19.51 -23.40 16.35
CA TYR A 284 -19.66 -24.56 15.46
C TYR A 284 -18.71 -25.71 15.85
N GLY A 285 -17.44 -25.40 16.13
CA GLY A 285 -16.45 -26.39 16.52
C GLY A 285 -16.80 -27.13 17.81
N ILE A 286 -17.31 -26.41 18.81
CA ILE A 286 -17.77 -27.01 20.09
C ILE A 286 -19.03 -27.84 19.86
N LYS A 287 -20.04 -27.30 19.15
CA LYS A 287 -21.31 -28.00 18.83
C LYS A 287 -21.06 -29.34 18.15
N ASN A 288 -20.07 -29.41 17.26
CA ASN A 288 -19.77 -30.63 16.50
C ASN A 288 -18.63 -31.46 17.08
N GLY A 289 -18.17 -31.17 18.31
CA GLY A 289 -17.13 -31.93 19.01
C GLY A 289 -15.74 -31.85 18.35
N ILE A 290 -15.48 -30.87 17.51
CA ILE A 290 -14.19 -30.63 16.83
C ILE A 290 -13.25 -29.86 17.79
N ILE A 291 -13.78 -28.89 18.52
CA ILE A 291 -13.07 -28.08 19.53
C ILE A 291 -13.63 -28.48 20.91
N LYS A 292 -12.75 -28.71 21.88
CA LYS A 292 -13.15 -28.88 23.27
C LYS A 292 -13.44 -27.52 23.91
N GLU A 293 -14.35 -27.44 24.86
CA GLU A 293 -14.77 -26.18 25.48
C GLU A 293 -13.61 -25.41 26.14
N GLY A 294 -12.58 -26.13 26.61
CA GLY A 294 -11.34 -25.56 27.17
C GLY A 294 -10.28 -25.14 26.17
N ASP A 295 -10.40 -25.56 24.89
CA ASP A 295 -9.38 -25.40 23.84
C ASP A 295 -9.84 -24.42 22.75
N LYS A 296 -10.58 -23.37 23.12
CA LYS A 296 -11.08 -22.36 22.18
C LYS A 296 -9.94 -21.71 21.40
N VAL A 297 -10.14 -21.56 20.08
CA VAL A 297 -9.21 -20.85 19.20
C VAL A 297 -9.38 -19.33 19.33
N SER A 298 -8.28 -18.59 19.25
CA SER A 298 -8.28 -17.12 19.27
C SER A 298 -8.71 -16.54 17.92
N GLY A 299 -8.92 -15.22 17.89
CA GLY A 299 -9.20 -14.51 16.65
C GLY A 299 -8.06 -14.62 15.63
N GLU A 300 -6.82 -14.52 16.08
CA GLU A 300 -5.61 -14.69 15.27
C GLU A 300 -5.56 -16.09 14.63
N ASP A 301 -5.82 -17.12 15.43
CA ASP A 301 -5.85 -18.51 14.94
C ASP A 301 -6.93 -18.72 13.85
N CYS A 302 -8.09 -18.06 14.00
CA CYS A 302 -9.19 -18.11 13.03
C CYS A 302 -8.89 -17.38 11.72
N ARG A 303 -7.92 -16.50 11.69
CA ARG A 303 -7.58 -15.68 10.51
C ARG A 303 -6.30 -16.12 9.80
N GLU A 304 -5.59 -17.13 10.31
CA GLU A 304 -4.42 -17.70 9.63
C GLU A 304 -4.80 -18.24 8.23
N GLY A 305 -4.18 -17.72 7.18
CA GLY A 305 -4.45 -18.07 5.78
C GLY A 305 -5.82 -17.59 5.26
N LEU A 306 -6.40 -16.57 5.89
CA LEU A 306 -7.66 -15.98 5.49
C LEU A 306 -7.44 -14.86 4.47
N THR A 307 -8.08 -14.95 3.31
CA THR A 307 -8.31 -13.81 2.40
C THR A 307 -9.78 -13.40 2.50
N CYS A 308 -10.04 -12.13 2.81
CA CYS A 308 -11.38 -11.59 2.98
C CYS A 308 -11.51 -10.20 2.38
N VAL A 309 -12.60 -9.93 1.67
CA VAL A 309 -13.02 -8.61 1.22
C VAL A 309 -14.32 -8.23 1.92
N ILE A 310 -14.33 -7.07 2.56
CA ILE A 310 -15.49 -6.51 3.28
C ILE A 310 -15.88 -5.20 2.60
N SER A 311 -17.09 -5.12 2.07
CA SER A 311 -17.63 -3.91 1.45
C SER A 311 -18.90 -3.48 2.18
N VAL A 312 -18.91 -2.26 2.71
CA VAL A 312 -20.10 -1.68 3.36
C VAL A 312 -20.53 -0.41 2.64
N LYS A 313 -21.85 -0.25 2.48
CA LYS A 313 -22.49 0.92 1.87
C LYS A 313 -23.44 1.54 2.86
N LEU A 314 -23.22 2.82 3.17
CA LEU A 314 -24.00 3.56 4.17
C LEU A 314 -24.19 5.02 3.78
N THR A 315 -25.31 5.60 4.20
CA THR A 315 -25.71 6.96 3.85
C THR A 315 -24.82 8.01 4.48
N ASN A 316 -24.41 7.78 5.75
CA ASN A 316 -23.62 8.73 6.55
C ASN A 316 -22.35 8.07 7.07
N ALA A 317 -21.36 7.86 6.19
CA ALA A 317 -20.08 7.31 6.59
C ALA A 317 -19.31 8.32 7.46
N GLN A 318 -18.83 7.87 8.61
CA GLN A 318 -18.00 8.64 9.53
C GLN A 318 -16.60 8.02 9.55
N PHE A 319 -15.63 8.74 9.01
CA PHE A 319 -14.24 8.29 9.00
C PHE A 319 -13.44 9.02 10.07
N GLU A 320 -12.45 8.33 10.63
CA GLU A 320 -11.42 8.95 11.45
C GLU A 320 -10.38 9.60 10.52
N GLY A 321 -10.29 10.93 10.55
CA GLY A 321 -9.35 11.72 9.75
C GLY A 321 -9.77 11.97 8.29
N GLN A 322 -9.02 12.86 7.63
CA GLN A 322 -9.27 13.30 6.24
C GLN A 322 -8.91 12.23 5.20
N THR A 323 -7.96 11.37 5.51
CA THR A 323 -7.52 10.28 4.63
C THR A 323 -8.53 9.14 4.51
N LYS A 324 -9.62 9.17 5.30
CA LYS A 324 -10.68 8.16 5.32
C LYS A 324 -10.17 6.73 5.64
N ALA A 325 -9.02 6.61 6.32
CA ALA A 325 -8.33 5.36 6.54
C ALA A 325 -9.07 4.38 7.45
N LYS A 326 -9.99 4.87 8.31
CA LYS A 326 -10.69 4.06 9.29
C LYS A 326 -12.16 4.47 9.42
N LEU A 327 -13.07 3.47 9.42
CA LEU A 327 -14.51 3.70 9.57
C LEU A 327 -14.94 3.68 11.04
N GLY A 328 -15.59 4.77 11.50
CA GLY A 328 -16.01 4.96 12.89
C GLY A 328 -17.45 4.52 13.23
N ASN A 329 -18.31 4.29 12.24
CA ASN A 329 -19.73 3.99 12.41
C ASN A 329 -20.02 2.74 13.26
N SER A 330 -20.44 2.90 14.51
CA SER A 330 -20.67 1.78 15.44
C SER A 330 -21.83 0.87 15.03
N GLU A 331 -22.86 1.38 14.34
CA GLU A 331 -24.00 0.60 13.84
C GLU A 331 -23.58 -0.46 12.79
N ILE A 332 -22.53 -0.18 12.01
CA ILE A 332 -21.99 -1.11 11.01
C ILE A 332 -21.36 -2.34 11.66
N ARG A 333 -20.76 -2.19 12.83
CA ARG A 333 -20.25 -3.32 13.59
C ARG A 333 -21.35 -4.35 13.85
N THR A 334 -22.51 -3.88 14.30
CA THR A 334 -23.66 -4.75 14.63
C THR A 334 -24.25 -5.40 13.35
N LEU A 335 -24.31 -4.65 12.25
CA LEU A 335 -24.80 -5.18 10.96
C LEU A 335 -23.90 -6.31 10.46
N VAL A 336 -22.59 -6.06 10.37
CA VAL A 336 -21.62 -7.06 9.90
C VAL A 336 -21.58 -8.27 10.83
N ASP A 337 -21.53 -8.04 12.14
CA ASP A 337 -21.57 -9.11 13.15
C ASP A 337 -22.81 -10.02 12.97
N GLY A 338 -23.99 -9.44 12.76
CA GLY A 338 -25.21 -10.21 12.53
C GLY A 338 -25.17 -11.02 11.25
N ILE A 339 -24.79 -10.39 10.13
CA ILE A 339 -24.68 -11.08 8.82
C ILE A 339 -23.72 -12.27 8.92
N VAL A 340 -22.52 -12.05 9.48
CA VAL A 340 -21.51 -13.11 9.61
C VAL A 340 -22.00 -14.21 10.53
N SER A 341 -22.65 -13.88 11.65
CA SER A 341 -23.15 -14.87 12.60
C SER A 341 -24.19 -15.80 11.97
N ASP A 342 -25.12 -15.26 11.24
CA ASP A 342 -26.21 -16.05 10.64
C ASP A 342 -25.74 -16.81 9.39
N ARG A 343 -25.10 -16.11 8.46
CA ARG A 343 -24.76 -16.68 7.15
C ARG A 343 -23.56 -17.60 7.21
N LEU A 344 -22.55 -17.30 8.02
CA LEU A 344 -21.40 -18.19 8.17
C LEU A 344 -21.79 -19.47 8.89
N MET A 345 -22.60 -19.40 9.96
CA MET A 345 -23.10 -20.59 10.65
C MET A 345 -23.88 -21.48 9.70
N GLN A 346 -24.79 -20.92 8.91
CA GLN A 346 -25.54 -21.64 7.88
C GLN A 346 -24.59 -22.31 6.89
N PHE A 347 -23.62 -21.58 6.36
CA PHE A 347 -22.64 -22.14 5.41
C PHE A 347 -21.86 -23.31 5.98
N LEU A 348 -21.39 -23.21 7.22
CA LEU A 348 -20.63 -24.27 7.89
C LEU A 348 -21.49 -25.53 8.11
N GLU A 349 -22.78 -25.38 8.44
CA GLU A 349 -23.71 -26.48 8.59
C GLU A 349 -24.01 -27.17 7.25
N GLU A 350 -24.13 -26.39 6.17
CA GLU A 350 -24.34 -26.90 4.81
C GLU A 350 -23.08 -27.54 4.20
N ASN A 351 -21.87 -27.15 4.67
CA ASN A 351 -20.59 -27.57 4.12
C ASN A 351 -19.65 -28.15 5.18
N PRO A 352 -19.99 -29.29 5.83
CA PRO A 352 -19.26 -29.80 7.00
C PRO A 352 -17.81 -30.19 6.70
N VAL A 353 -17.48 -30.58 5.46
CA VAL A 353 -16.10 -30.89 5.06
C VAL A 353 -15.26 -29.62 5.02
N VAL A 354 -15.76 -28.54 4.44
CA VAL A 354 -15.08 -27.23 4.40
C VAL A 354 -14.94 -26.68 5.82
N ALA A 355 -16.01 -26.76 6.62
CA ALA A 355 -16.00 -26.35 8.02
C ALA A 355 -14.90 -27.05 8.82
N ARG A 356 -14.76 -28.37 8.63
CA ARG A 356 -13.71 -29.16 9.27
C ARG A 356 -12.31 -28.70 8.85
N THR A 357 -12.10 -28.50 7.55
CA THR A 357 -10.80 -28.03 7.03
C THR A 357 -10.40 -26.69 7.64
N ILE A 358 -11.34 -25.73 7.71
CA ILE A 358 -11.11 -24.41 8.31
C ILE A 358 -10.76 -24.55 9.80
N LEU A 359 -11.51 -25.36 10.53
CA LEU A 359 -11.28 -25.56 11.97
C LEU A 359 -9.97 -26.30 12.26
N ASP A 360 -9.62 -27.31 11.46
CA ASP A 360 -8.36 -28.04 11.60
C ASP A 360 -7.16 -27.10 11.39
N LYS A 361 -7.27 -26.14 10.44
CA LYS A 361 -6.26 -25.09 10.24
C LYS A 361 -6.19 -24.17 11.45
N ALA A 362 -7.31 -23.64 11.93
CA ALA A 362 -7.35 -22.77 13.12
C ALA A 362 -6.79 -23.47 14.39
N MET A 363 -7.12 -24.73 14.61
CA MET A 363 -6.55 -25.52 15.73
C MET A 363 -5.04 -25.74 15.58
N THR A 364 -4.56 -25.90 14.34
CA THR A 364 -3.13 -26.05 14.09
C THR A 364 -2.40 -24.73 14.34
N ALA A 365 -2.98 -23.59 13.93
CA ALA A 365 -2.49 -22.26 14.25
C ALA A 365 -2.45 -22.02 15.77
N ASN A 366 -3.51 -22.39 16.50
CA ASN A 366 -3.58 -22.29 17.94
C ASN A 366 -2.44 -23.05 18.64
N ARG A 367 -2.19 -24.31 18.24
CA ARG A 367 -1.08 -25.11 18.81
C ARG A 367 0.28 -24.45 18.54
N ALA A 368 0.50 -23.93 17.34
CA ALA A 368 1.73 -23.24 17.00
C ALA A 368 1.92 -21.96 17.82
N ARG A 369 0.86 -21.14 17.96
CA ARG A 369 0.86 -19.91 18.77
C ARG A 369 1.14 -20.20 20.24
N GLU A 370 0.50 -21.24 20.82
CA GLU A 370 0.76 -21.66 22.19
C GLU A 370 2.22 -22.13 22.39
N ALA A 371 2.79 -22.83 21.41
CA ALA A 371 4.20 -23.20 21.42
C ALA A 371 5.11 -21.98 21.37
N ALA A 372 4.79 -21.01 20.52
CA ALA A 372 5.51 -19.73 20.42
C ALA A 372 5.45 -18.93 21.74
N ARG A 373 4.26 -18.86 22.36
CA ARG A 373 4.07 -18.20 23.66
C ARG A 373 4.93 -18.82 24.75
N LYS A 374 4.94 -20.15 24.84
CA LYS A 374 5.79 -20.88 25.82
C LYS A 374 7.28 -20.61 25.57
N ALA A 375 7.71 -20.60 24.31
CA ALA A 375 9.10 -20.28 23.96
C ALA A 375 9.46 -18.84 24.38
N ARG A 376 8.59 -17.86 24.10
CA ARG A 376 8.76 -16.45 24.50
C ARG A 376 8.85 -16.31 26.03
N GLU A 377 7.94 -16.94 26.77
CA GLU A 377 7.95 -16.91 28.25
C GLU A 377 9.23 -17.52 28.83
N SER A 378 9.74 -18.60 28.23
CA SER A 378 11.00 -19.23 28.65
C SER A 378 12.18 -18.28 28.44
N ILE A 379 12.22 -17.55 27.31
CA ILE A 379 13.25 -16.56 27.02
C ILE A 379 13.13 -15.37 27.98
N ARG A 380 11.93 -14.84 28.18
CA ARG A 380 11.66 -13.74 29.11
C ARG A 380 12.03 -14.08 30.55
N ARG A 381 11.80 -15.30 30.99
CA ARG A 381 12.24 -15.76 32.33
C ARG A 381 13.76 -15.83 32.43
N LYS A 382 14.46 -16.26 31.38
CA LYS A 382 15.91 -16.27 31.33
C LYS A 382 16.49 -14.84 31.33
N SER A 383 15.86 -13.89 30.65
CA SER A 383 16.28 -12.50 30.63
C SER A 383 15.88 -11.71 31.88
N ALA A 384 14.77 -12.07 32.55
CA ALA A 384 14.36 -11.45 33.83
C ALA A 384 15.28 -11.80 35.00
N LEU A 385 15.97 -12.94 34.94
CA LEU A 385 17.00 -13.35 35.92
C LEU A 385 18.37 -12.66 35.70
N GLY A 386 18.58 -11.99 34.53
CA GLY A 386 19.85 -11.36 34.13
C GLY A 386 19.79 -9.87 33.77
N GLY A 387 18.67 -9.17 34.05
CA GLY A 387 18.41 -7.84 33.48
C GLY A 387 18.01 -7.96 32.00
N ALA A 388 17.21 -7.02 31.44
CA ALA A 388 16.86 -7.01 30.03
C ALA A 388 18.16 -6.84 29.18
N ALA A 389 18.84 -7.96 28.91
CA ALA A 389 20.08 -7.93 28.15
C ALA A 389 19.75 -7.57 26.71
N MET A 390 20.21 -6.39 26.30
CA MET A 390 20.24 -6.01 24.89
C MET A 390 21.01 -7.06 24.08
N PRO A 391 20.71 -7.23 22.78
CA PRO A 391 21.45 -8.17 21.97
C PRO A 391 22.95 -7.93 22.09
N ASP A 392 23.72 -8.96 22.34
CA ASP A 392 25.18 -8.87 22.58
C ASP A 392 25.92 -8.13 21.45
N LYS A 393 25.37 -8.22 20.23
CA LYS A 393 25.93 -7.56 19.03
C LYS A 393 25.43 -6.13 18.81
N LEU A 394 24.40 -5.67 19.51
CA LEU A 394 23.92 -4.29 19.38
C LEU A 394 24.95 -3.33 19.98
N ARG A 395 25.41 -2.40 19.18
CA ARG A 395 26.18 -1.25 19.62
C ARG A 395 25.24 -0.05 19.70
N ASP A 396 24.61 0.13 20.85
CA ASP A 396 23.60 1.15 21.07
C ASP A 396 24.16 2.57 21.03
N CYS A 397 23.30 3.58 20.89
CA CYS A 397 23.63 4.99 20.96
C CYS A 397 23.34 5.55 22.36
N ASN A 398 23.84 6.78 22.61
CA ASN A 398 23.71 7.42 23.92
C ASN A 398 22.39 8.20 24.07
N GLU A 399 21.77 8.59 22.95
CA GLU A 399 20.50 9.32 22.95
C GLU A 399 19.33 8.35 23.22
N ASN A 400 18.36 8.82 24.01
CA ASN A 400 17.18 8.03 24.37
C ASN A 400 15.89 8.53 23.69
N ASN A 401 15.92 9.71 23.03
CA ASN A 401 14.77 10.19 22.28
C ASN A 401 14.69 9.49 20.93
N PRO A 402 13.66 8.66 20.67
CA PRO A 402 13.53 7.90 19.43
C PRO A 402 13.56 8.76 18.17
N GLU A 403 13.03 9.99 18.22
CA GLU A 403 12.99 10.92 17.09
C GLU A 403 14.37 11.33 16.59
N LEU A 404 15.36 11.30 17.49
CA LEU A 404 16.73 11.71 17.22
C LEU A 404 17.66 10.53 16.96
N THR A 405 17.20 9.29 17.11
CA THR A 405 18.03 8.09 17.04
C THR A 405 17.85 7.31 15.74
N GLU A 406 18.91 6.64 15.33
CA GLU A 406 19.00 5.85 14.11
C GLU A 406 19.56 4.46 14.42
N LEU A 407 18.91 3.41 13.92
CA LEU A 407 19.41 2.03 13.96
C LEU A 407 19.88 1.60 12.57
N TYR A 408 21.16 1.34 12.42
CA TYR A 408 21.69 0.67 11.23
C TYR A 408 21.68 -0.83 11.41
N ILE A 409 20.94 -1.53 10.56
CA ILE A 409 20.97 -2.98 10.44
C ILE A 409 21.95 -3.31 9.32
N VAL A 410 23.12 -3.85 9.70
CA VAL A 410 24.28 -3.97 8.82
C VAL A 410 24.54 -5.42 8.44
N GLU A 411 24.82 -5.68 7.17
CA GLU A 411 25.21 -7.01 6.70
C GLU A 411 26.61 -7.39 7.14
N GLY A 412 26.69 -8.44 7.94
CA GLY A 412 27.95 -9.06 8.36
C GLY A 412 28.72 -8.33 9.48
N ASP A 413 29.61 -9.09 10.12
CA ASP A 413 30.40 -8.58 11.24
C ASP A 413 31.54 -7.64 10.77
N SER A 414 32.04 -7.80 9.54
CA SER A 414 33.11 -6.94 9.00
C SER A 414 32.60 -5.50 8.80
N ALA A 415 31.51 -5.33 8.02
CA ALA A 415 30.90 -4.03 7.80
C ALA A 415 30.34 -3.44 9.11
N GLY A 416 29.80 -4.29 10.00
CA GLY A 416 29.36 -3.91 11.35
C GLY A 416 30.49 -3.36 12.22
N GLY A 417 31.71 -3.90 12.08
CA GLY A 417 32.91 -3.41 12.75
C GLY A 417 33.33 -2.02 12.27
N SER A 418 33.40 -1.82 10.95
CA SER A 418 33.71 -0.53 10.32
C SER A 418 32.66 0.51 10.68
N ALA A 419 31.36 0.15 10.60
CA ALA A 419 30.26 1.03 10.97
C ALA A 419 30.30 1.44 12.46
N THR A 420 30.62 0.51 13.36
CA THR A 420 30.75 0.80 14.80
C THR A 420 31.88 1.79 15.09
N GLN A 421 32.98 1.70 14.36
CA GLN A 421 34.10 2.63 14.53
C GLN A 421 33.87 3.99 13.87
N GLY A 422 33.15 4.00 12.72
CA GLY A 422 32.89 5.22 11.96
C GLY A 422 31.67 6.04 12.44
N ARG A 423 30.72 5.42 13.16
CA ARG A 423 29.45 6.06 13.57
C ARG A 423 29.60 7.25 14.51
N ASP A 424 28.59 8.10 14.53
CA ASP A 424 28.38 9.00 15.65
C ASP A 424 27.61 8.28 16.77
N SER A 425 28.32 7.89 17.83
CA SER A 425 27.76 7.13 18.95
C SER A 425 26.71 7.90 19.76
N ARG A 426 26.56 9.19 19.55
CA ARG A 426 25.54 9.98 20.25
C ARG A 426 24.14 9.54 19.85
N PHE A 427 23.87 9.28 18.56
CA PHE A 427 22.53 9.01 18.05
C PHE A 427 22.43 7.81 17.09
N GLN A 428 23.55 7.21 16.67
CA GLN A 428 23.56 6.07 15.75
C GLN A 428 23.87 4.77 16.49
N ALA A 429 22.96 3.80 16.40
CA ALA A 429 23.11 2.43 16.86
C ALA A 429 23.43 1.49 15.68
N ILE A 430 24.24 0.46 15.92
CA ILE A 430 24.64 -0.54 14.91
C ILE A 430 24.23 -1.93 15.38
N LEU A 431 23.51 -2.64 14.54
CA LEU A 431 23.16 -4.05 14.71
C LEU A 431 23.69 -4.88 13.53
N PRO A 432 24.83 -5.57 13.67
CA PRO A 432 25.32 -6.49 12.64
C PRO A 432 24.44 -7.74 12.56
N LEU A 433 24.08 -8.15 11.34
CA LEU A 433 23.45 -9.43 11.06
C LEU A 433 24.48 -10.47 10.67
N TRP A 434 24.28 -11.71 11.06
CA TRP A 434 25.15 -12.83 10.67
C TRP A 434 24.45 -13.79 9.72
N GLY A 435 24.74 -13.64 8.44
CA GLY A 435 24.19 -14.48 7.37
C GLY A 435 22.72 -14.20 7.07
N LYS A 436 22.19 -14.94 6.10
CA LYS A 436 20.81 -14.75 5.62
C LYS A 436 19.78 -14.98 6.71
N MET A 437 18.81 -14.09 6.78
CA MET A 437 17.69 -14.17 7.73
C MET A 437 16.66 -15.22 7.29
N LEU A 438 15.79 -15.59 8.24
CA LEU A 438 14.64 -16.46 7.96
C LEU A 438 13.69 -15.74 6.98
N ASN A 439 13.28 -16.44 5.93
CA ASN A 439 12.18 -15.97 5.09
C ASN A 439 10.85 -16.20 5.82
N VAL A 440 10.28 -15.12 6.34
CA VAL A 440 9.06 -15.16 7.16
C VAL A 440 7.78 -15.43 6.35
N GLU A 441 7.85 -15.30 5.03
CA GLU A 441 6.73 -15.65 4.14
C GLU A 441 6.44 -17.16 4.14
N LYS A 442 7.47 -17.98 4.39
CA LYS A 442 7.41 -19.45 4.33
C LYS A 442 7.19 -20.13 5.67
N VAL A 443 7.02 -19.38 6.75
CA VAL A 443 6.98 -19.97 8.09
C VAL A 443 5.92 -19.31 8.96
N ARG A 444 5.45 -20.06 9.96
CA ARG A 444 4.55 -19.54 10.98
C ARG A 444 5.26 -18.66 12.00
N ALA A 445 4.49 -17.82 12.67
CA ALA A 445 4.98 -16.86 13.66
C ALA A 445 5.79 -17.51 14.81
N ASP A 446 5.48 -18.77 15.20
CA ASP A 446 6.23 -19.50 16.23
C ASP A 446 7.73 -19.67 15.88
N LYS A 447 8.02 -19.89 14.58
CA LYS A 447 9.39 -20.02 14.10
C LYS A 447 10.14 -18.68 14.10
N ILE A 448 9.43 -17.58 13.98
CA ILE A 448 10.00 -16.22 13.98
C ILE A 448 10.47 -15.87 15.40
N TYR A 449 9.63 -16.10 16.40
CA TYR A 449 10.00 -15.84 17.81
C TYR A 449 11.18 -16.68 18.29
N GLY A 450 11.35 -17.89 17.79
CA GLY A 450 12.48 -18.77 18.10
C GLY A 450 13.72 -18.58 17.25
N ASN A 451 13.71 -17.64 16.29
CA ASN A 451 14.81 -17.50 15.35
C ASN A 451 15.92 -16.59 15.88
N ASP A 452 17.12 -17.14 16.06
CA ASP A 452 18.27 -16.45 16.64
C ASP A 452 18.70 -15.19 15.86
N LYS A 453 18.38 -15.10 14.57
CA LYS A 453 18.74 -13.96 13.71
C LYS A 453 17.71 -12.84 13.74
N LEU A 454 16.42 -13.17 13.94
CA LEU A 454 15.35 -12.19 14.01
C LEU A 454 15.18 -11.59 15.40
N GLN A 455 15.43 -12.40 16.45
CA GLN A 455 15.32 -11.93 17.83
C GLN A 455 16.12 -10.67 18.14
N PRO A 456 17.39 -10.52 17.72
CA PRO A 456 18.15 -9.28 17.95
C PRO A 456 17.48 -8.05 17.34
N VAL A 457 16.87 -8.19 16.16
CA VAL A 457 16.14 -7.07 15.51
C VAL A 457 14.90 -6.71 16.31
N ILE A 458 14.10 -7.70 16.73
CA ILE A 458 12.88 -7.50 17.54
C ILE A 458 13.22 -6.81 18.87
N ILE A 459 14.25 -7.27 19.55
CA ILE A 459 14.67 -6.73 20.86
C ILE A 459 15.26 -5.32 20.69
N ALA A 460 16.08 -5.09 19.67
CA ALA A 460 16.67 -3.78 19.42
C ALA A 460 15.60 -2.72 19.14
N LEU A 461 14.58 -3.04 18.33
CA LEU A 461 13.48 -2.13 18.02
C LEU A 461 12.58 -1.87 19.24
N GLY A 462 12.38 -2.86 20.11
CA GLY A 462 11.64 -2.70 21.37
C GLY A 462 10.11 -2.59 21.23
N ALA A 463 9.58 -2.59 20.01
CA ALA A 463 8.19 -2.31 19.71
C ALA A 463 7.26 -3.54 19.71
N GLY A 464 7.80 -4.75 19.89
CA GLY A 464 7.03 -6.00 19.80
C GLY A 464 6.94 -6.54 18.37
N LEU A 465 5.99 -7.45 18.10
CA LEU A 465 5.85 -8.15 16.82
C LEU A 465 4.38 -8.52 16.58
N GLY A 466 3.90 -8.38 15.35
CA GLY A 466 2.53 -8.74 14.96
C GLY A 466 1.47 -7.94 15.74
N GLU A 467 0.53 -8.64 16.37
CA GLU A 467 -0.53 -7.98 17.18
C GLU A 467 -0.01 -7.28 18.44
N ASP A 468 1.15 -7.70 18.97
CA ASP A 468 1.82 -7.06 20.11
C ASP A 468 2.65 -5.82 19.69
N PHE A 469 2.70 -5.49 18.38
CA PHE A 469 3.48 -4.38 17.89
C PHE A 469 2.87 -3.04 18.32
N ASP A 470 3.68 -2.23 19.02
CA ASP A 470 3.28 -0.90 19.49
C ASP A 470 4.32 0.13 19.01
N ILE A 471 3.93 0.94 18.03
CA ILE A 471 4.80 1.96 17.43
C ILE A 471 5.32 2.98 18.44
N ASN A 472 4.56 3.25 19.53
CA ASN A 472 4.95 4.20 20.57
C ASN A 472 6.10 3.68 21.45
N LYS A 473 6.41 2.38 21.38
CA LYS A 473 7.54 1.77 22.09
C LYS A 473 8.79 1.64 21.23
N LEU A 474 8.72 2.12 19.99
CA LEU A 474 9.83 2.07 19.06
C LEU A 474 11.01 2.91 19.60
N ARG A 475 12.20 2.30 19.59
CA ARG A 475 13.41 2.94 20.15
C ARG A 475 14.16 3.83 19.14
N TYR A 476 13.90 3.68 17.84
CA TYR A 476 14.59 4.40 16.77
C TYR A 476 13.59 4.78 15.69
N HIS A 477 13.43 6.08 15.41
CA HIS A 477 12.55 6.57 14.35
C HIS A 477 13.20 6.56 12.95
N LYS A 478 14.46 6.10 12.86
CA LYS A 478 15.09 5.74 11.58
C LYS A 478 15.71 4.36 11.68
N VAL A 479 15.14 3.41 10.95
CA VAL A 479 15.66 2.04 10.81
C VAL A 479 16.27 1.93 9.42
N ILE A 480 17.59 1.89 9.36
CA ILE A 480 18.33 1.97 8.09
C ILE A 480 18.92 0.61 7.76
N ILE A 481 18.48 0.04 6.66
CA ILE A 481 19.04 -1.22 6.12
C ILE A 481 20.30 -0.86 5.35
N MET A 482 21.44 -1.34 5.80
CA MET A 482 22.74 -1.11 5.19
C MET A 482 23.33 -2.45 4.77
N ALA A 483 23.08 -2.84 3.51
CA ALA A 483 23.50 -4.08 2.90
C ALA A 483 24.43 -3.80 1.70
N ASP A 484 25.25 -4.78 1.36
CA ASP A 484 26.17 -4.71 0.23
C ASP A 484 25.42 -4.47 -1.10
N ALA A 485 26.08 -3.85 -2.06
CA ALA A 485 25.49 -3.55 -3.37
C ALA A 485 25.59 -4.75 -4.34
N ASP A 486 25.46 -5.97 -3.83
CA ASP A 486 25.49 -7.22 -4.55
C ASP A 486 24.16 -8.00 -4.45
N VAL A 487 24.11 -9.18 -5.03
CA VAL A 487 22.92 -10.04 -5.03
C VAL A 487 22.54 -10.54 -3.63
N ASP A 488 23.53 -10.82 -2.78
CA ASP A 488 23.30 -11.28 -1.42
C ASP A 488 22.77 -10.16 -0.52
N GLY A 489 23.34 -8.96 -0.60
CA GLY A 489 22.84 -7.78 0.11
C GLY A 489 21.45 -7.38 -0.34
N SER A 490 21.14 -7.46 -1.63
CA SER A 490 19.79 -7.25 -2.16
C SER A 490 18.80 -8.28 -1.61
N HIS A 491 19.21 -9.54 -1.44
CA HIS A 491 18.39 -10.59 -0.85
C HIS A 491 18.16 -10.36 0.65
N ILE A 492 19.20 -9.96 1.41
CA ILE A 492 19.05 -9.63 2.85
C ILE A 492 18.10 -8.45 3.04
N ARG A 493 18.23 -7.40 2.21
CA ARG A 493 17.30 -6.27 2.22
C ARG A 493 15.87 -6.72 1.94
N THR A 494 15.64 -7.59 0.97
CA THR A 494 14.31 -8.13 0.65
C THR A 494 13.74 -8.95 1.80
N LEU A 495 14.54 -9.78 2.48
CA LEU A 495 14.12 -10.55 3.65
C LEU A 495 13.71 -9.64 4.82
N LEU A 496 14.47 -8.57 5.08
CA LEU A 496 14.13 -7.57 6.11
C LEU A 496 12.84 -6.83 5.77
N LEU A 497 12.69 -6.40 4.50
CA LEU A 497 11.46 -5.73 4.06
C LEU A 497 10.25 -6.65 4.16
N THR A 498 10.38 -7.93 3.81
CA THR A 498 9.34 -8.95 4.00
C THR A 498 8.96 -9.06 5.48
N PHE A 499 9.95 -9.12 6.37
CA PHE A 499 9.73 -9.19 7.81
C PHE A 499 9.02 -7.94 8.35
N PHE A 500 9.46 -6.75 7.97
CA PHE A 500 8.81 -5.50 8.40
C PHE A 500 7.40 -5.37 7.83
N PHE A 501 7.19 -5.69 6.57
CA PHE A 501 5.88 -5.64 5.94
C PHE A 501 4.87 -6.60 6.60
N ARG A 502 5.28 -7.82 6.92
CA ARG A 502 4.40 -8.86 7.48
C ARG A 502 4.12 -8.68 8.98
N TYR A 503 5.11 -8.22 9.75
CA TYR A 503 5.03 -8.26 11.22
C TYR A 503 5.22 -6.91 11.92
N MET A 504 5.66 -5.89 11.22
CA MET A 504 5.91 -4.54 11.73
C MET A 504 5.50 -3.46 10.73
N ARG A 505 4.40 -3.69 10.03
CA ARG A 505 3.91 -2.84 8.94
C ARG A 505 3.82 -1.34 9.29
N PRO A 506 3.40 -0.94 10.51
CA PRO A 506 3.40 0.47 10.89
C PRO A 506 4.76 1.16 10.83
N LEU A 507 5.89 0.42 10.85
CA LEU A 507 7.22 1.01 10.63
C LEU A 507 7.35 1.62 9.24
N ILE A 508 6.82 0.92 8.22
CA ILE A 508 6.87 1.38 6.83
C ILE A 508 5.85 2.50 6.61
N GLU A 509 4.64 2.34 7.11
CA GLU A 509 3.55 3.31 6.98
C GLU A 509 3.88 4.66 7.61
N ASN A 510 4.56 4.67 8.76
CA ASN A 510 5.05 5.89 9.41
C ASN A 510 6.37 6.40 8.80
N GLY A 511 6.93 5.68 7.81
CA GLY A 511 8.14 6.08 7.09
C GLY A 511 9.42 6.04 7.91
N TYR A 512 9.52 5.11 8.83
CA TYR A 512 10.71 4.92 9.66
C TYR A 512 11.74 3.97 9.06
N VAL A 513 11.45 3.32 7.92
CA VAL A 513 12.35 2.37 7.25
C VAL A 513 13.05 3.04 6.08
N TYR A 514 14.37 2.88 6.03
CA TYR A 514 15.23 3.42 4.98
C TYR A 514 16.20 2.36 4.47
N ALA A 515 16.60 2.50 3.21
CA ALA A 515 17.74 1.77 2.64
C ALA A 515 18.90 2.75 2.43
N ALA A 516 20.07 2.42 2.93
CA ALA A 516 21.29 3.17 2.64
C ALA A 516 21.71 2.92 1.18
N VAL A 517 22.19 3.96 0.52
CA VAL A 517 22.73 3.91 -0.84
C VAL A 517 24.22 4.20 -0.78
N PRO A 518 25.07 3.16 -0.65
CA PRO A 518 26.52 3.35 -0.71
C PRO A 518 26.97 3.61 -2.16
N PRO A 519 28.14 4.27 -2.36
CA PRO A 519 28.72 4.43 -3.67
C PRO A 519 29.16 3.08 -4.25
N LEU A 520 29.02 2.92 -5.56
CA LEU A 520 29.44 1.70 -6.30
C LEU A 520 30.89 1.79 -6.78
N PHE A 521 31.36 3.00 -7.09
CA PHE A 521 32.68 3.21 -7.69
C PHE A 521 33.48 4.29 -6.96
N LYS A 522 34.80 4.07 -6.88
CA LYS A 522 35.78 5.05 -6.45
C LYS A 522 36.73 5.33 -7.59
N LEU A 523 36.80 6.58 -8.03
CA LEU A 523 37.66 7.05 -9.09
C LEU A 523 38.77 7.90 -8.47
N THR A 524 40.02 7.60 -8.78
CA THR A 524 41.16 8.32 -8.23
C THR A 524 42.12 8.76 -9.34
N ARG A 525 42.50 10.02 -9.31
CA ARG A 525 43.58 10.55 -10.12
C ARG A 525 44.49 11.44 -9.28
N GLY A 526 45.72 10.99 -9.03
CA GLY A 526 46.65 11.67 -8.15
C GLY A 526 46.10 11.78 -6.72
N LYS A 527 45.85 13.00 -6.27
CA LYS A 527 45.28 13.26 -4.92
C LYS A 527 43.76 13.47 -4.92
N THR A 528 43.14 13.49 -6.10
CA THR A 528 41.71 13.73 -6.25
C THR A 528 40.96 12.40 -6.30
N THR A 529 39.99 12.23 -5.43
CA THR A 529 39.08 11.08 -5.40
C THR A 529 37.66 11.54 -5.62
N ARG A 530 36.91 10.80 -6.45
CA ARG A 530 35.46 10.97 -6.67
C ARG A 530 34.77 9.65 -6.38
N LEU A 531 33.54 9.72 -5.88
CA LEU A 531 32.68 8.58 -5.65
C LEU A 531 31.50 8.66 -6.62
N ALA A 532 31.15 7.54 -7.24
CA ALA A 532 30.01 7.45 -8.15
C ALA A 532 29.04 6.37 -7.68
N PHE A 533 27.76 6.68 -7.77
CA PHE A 533 26.66 5.82 -7.33
C PHE A 533 26.05 5.04 -8.51
N THR A 534 26.27 5.52 -9.74
CA THR A 534 25.79 4.86 -10.96
C THR A 534 26.93 4.70 -11.98
N PRO A 535 26.76 3.81 -12.98
CA PRO A 535 27.70 3.70 -14.09
C PRO A 535 27.84 5.00 -14.90
N GLU A 536 26.76 5.74 -15.06
CA GLU A 536 26.71 7.01 -15.78
C GLU A 536 27.56 8.08 -15.05
N GLU A 537 27.40 8.19 -13.74
CA GLU A 537 28.24 9.08 -12.91
C GLU A 537 29.71 8.67 -12.95
N ARG A 538 30.01 7.36 -12.94
CA ARG A 538 31.38 6.85 -13.11
C ARG A 538 32.00 7.36 -14.42
N ASP A 539 31.28 7.26 -15.52
CA ASP A 539 31.78 7.65 -16.84
C ASP A 539 31.94 9.16 -16.94
N GLN A 540 30.99 9.91 -16.40
CA GLN A 540 31.06 11.37 -16.32
C GLN A 540 32.27 11.81 -15.47
N TYR A 541 32.42 11.31 -14.25
CA TYR A 541 33.54 11.67 -13.37
C TYR A 541 34.87 11.19 -13.89
N SER A 542 34.90 10.05 -14.63
CA SER A 542 36.10 9.62 -15.32
C SER A 542 36.52 10.61 -16.39
N ALA A 543 35.59 11.15 -17.17
CA ALA A 543 35.85 12.19 -18.16
C ALA A 543 36.32 13.51 -17.50
N GLU A 544 35.63 13.96 -16.44
CA GLU A 544 36.00 15.16 -15.69
C GLU A 544 37.43 15.05 -15.11
N LEU A 545 37.76 13.89 -14.50
CA LEU A 545 39.08 13.66 -13.94
C LEU A 545 40.18 13.60 -15.02
N ARG A 546 39.88 13.17 -16.25
CA ARG A 546 40.82 13.21 -17.37
C ARG A 546 41.11 14.62 -17.86
N GLY A 547 40.11 15.52 -17.75
CA GLY A 547 40.23 16.92 -18.21
C GLY A 547 40.64 16.99 -19.70
N ASP A 548 41.54 17.91 -20.03
CA ASP A 548 42.01 18.13 -21.41
C ASP A 548 42.87 16.98 -21.98
N ASN A 549 43.22 15.98 -21.19
CA ASN A 549 44.02 14.81 -21.65
C ASN A 549 43.20 13.53 -21.64
N PRO A 550 42.59 13.12 -22.77
CA PRO A 550 41.75 11.91 -22.88
C PRO A 550 42.48 10.60 -22.49
N ASN A 551 43.82 10.59 -22.64
CA ASN A 551 44.67 9.42 -22.34
C ASN A 551 45.16 9.38 -20.88
N ALA A 552 44.75 10.33 -20.04
CA ALA A 552 45.13 10.33 -18.65
C ALA A 552 44.55 9.11 -17.92
N LYS A 553 45.39 8.38 -17.21
CA LYS A 553 44.98 7.22 -16.44
C LYS A 553 44.18 7.69 -15.23
N VAL A 554 42.96 7.17 -15.10
CA VAL A 554 42.10 7.29 -13.91
C VAL A 554 41.99 5.88 -13.33
N ASP A 555 42.36 5.70 -12.08
CA ASP A 555 42.17 4.43 -11.40
C ASP A 555 40.70 4.35 -10.92
N ILE A 556 40.00 3.35 -11.46
CA ILE A 556 38.59 3.10 -11.13
C ILE A 556 38.53 1.78 -10.35
N SER A 557 38.05 1.82 -9.14
CA SER A 557 37.77 0.63 -8.34
C SER A 557 36.26 0.54 -8.05
N ARG A 558 35.71 -0.66 -8.15
CA ARG A 558 34.33 -0.97 -7.76
C ARG A 558 34.35 -1.51 -6.34
N PHE A 559 33.53 -0.95 -5.45
CA PHE A 559 33.29 -1.53 -4.14
C PHE A 559 32.45 -2.80 -4.31
N LYS A 560 32.93 -3.93 -3.81
CA LYS A 560 32.21 -5.20 -3.80
C LYS A 560 31.32 -5.34 -2.58
N GLY A 561 31.70 -4.69 -1.46
CA GLY A 561 30.92 -4.70 -0.24
C GLY A 561 31.35 -3.60 0.74
N LEU A 562 30.46 -3.28 1.69
CA LEU A 562 30.67 -2.29 2.75
C LEU A 562 31.87 -2.65 3.68
N GLY A 563 32.18 -3.94 3.78
CA GLY A 563 33.31 -4.43 4.56
C GLY A 563 34.68 -4.08 3.98
N GLU A 564 34.75 -3.61 2.72
CA GLU A 564 35.97 -3.11 2.07
C GLU A 564 36.26 -1.64 2.40
N MET A 565 35.25 -0.91 2.91
CA MET A 565 35.39 0.49 3.32
C MET A 565 36.01 0.56 4.71
N ASN A 566 36.99 1.46 4.88
CA ASN A 566 37.45 1.80 6.21
C ASN A 566 36.38 2.65 6.97
N PRO A 567 36.49 2.78 8.31
CA PRO A 567 35.48 3.50 9.10
C PRO A 567 35.23 4.95 8.64
N HIS A 568 36.25 5.65 8.19
CA HIS A 568 36.14 7.04 7.74
C HIS A 568 35.43 7.12 6.38
N GLU A 569 35.78 6.24 5.44
CA GLU A 569 35.10 6.16 4.15
C GLU A 569 33.62 5.82 4.32
N LEU A 570 33.29 4.87 5.19
CA LEU A 570 31.91 4.47 5.46
C LEU A 570 31.11 5.60 6.11
N TRP A 571 31.72 6.36 7.02
CA TRP A 571 31.12 7.56 7.58
C TRP A 571 30.81 8.59 6.50
N GLU A 572 31.83 9.02 5.74
CA GLU A 572 31.68 10.10 4.77
C GLU A 572 30.72 9.79 3.64
N THR A 573 30.53 8.52 3.29
CA THR A 573 29.72 8.10 2.13
C THR A 573 28.31 7.66 2.47
N THR A 574 28.13 7.06 3.67
CA THR A 574 26.91 6.28 3.94
C THR A 574 26.27 6.62 5.29
N MET A 575 27.03 7.18 6.25
CA MET A 575 26.53 7.38 7.61
C MET A 575 26.42 8.85 8.03
N ASP A 576 27.22 9.75 7.45
CA ASP A 576 27.16 11.18 7.75
C ASP A 576 25.81 11.77 7.34
N PRO A 577 24.98 12.28 8.25
CA PRO A 577 23.67 12.84 7.93
C PRO A 577 23.67 13.95 6.88
N GLU A 578 24.79 14.68 6.73
CA GLU A 578 24.92 15.79 5.78
C GLU A 578 25.27 15.33 4.36
N LYS A 579 25.86 14.13 4.20
CA LYS A 579 26.40 13.66 2.92
C LYS A 579 25.75 12.38 2.40
N ARG A 580 25.21 11.55 3.29
CA ARG A 580 24.66 10.24 2.94
C ARG A 580 23.40 10.35 2.07
N THR A 581 23.17 9.37 1.22
CA THR A 581 21.92 9.17 0.50
C THR A 581 21.14 8.02 1.14
N LEU A 582 19.91 8.31 1.58
CA LEU A 582 18.96 7.33 2.08
C LEU A 582 17.73 7.27 1.19
N LYS A 583 17.34 6.08 0.77
CA LYS A 583 16.06 5.83 0.10
C LYS A 583 15.02 5.47 1.16
N ARG A 584 14.02 6.32 1.37
CA ARG A 584 12.89 6.00 2.24
C ARG A 584 12.05 4.91 1.60
N ILE A 585 11.68 3.91 2.38
CA ILE A 585 10.77 2.85 1.95
C ILE A 585 9.35 3.32 2.24
N THR A 586 8.53 3.38 1.20
CA THR A 586 7.12 3.77 1.26
C THR A 586 6.24 2.60 0.88
N LEU A 587 5.03 2.58 1.40
CA LEU A 587 3.99 1.62 1.04
C LEU A 587 2.88 2.40 0.35
N GLU A 588 2.90 2.42 -0.98
CA GLU A 588 1.91 3.16 -1.78
C GLU A 588 0.65 2.32 -2.02
N ASP A 589 0.83 1.02 -2.24
CA ASP A 589 -0.22 0.05 -2.47
C ASP A 589 0.05 -1.24 -1.68
N ALA A 590 -0.79 -1.50 -0.68
CA ALA A 590 -0.64 -2.65 0.21
C ALA A 590 -1.01 -3.97 -0.47
N VAL A 591 -1.93 -3.94 -1.43
CA VAL A 591 -2.37 -5.15 -2.17
C VAL A 591 -1.29 -5.58 -3.13
N LEU A 592 -0.73 -4.64 -3.89
CA LEU A 592 0.37 -4.91 -4.82
C LEU A 592 1.62 -5.37 -4.05
N ALA A 593 1.91 -4.78 -2.89
CA ALA A 593 2.99 -5.22 -2.03
C ALA A 593 2.78 -6.65 -1.51
N ASP A 594 1.56 -6.98 -1.05
CA ASP A 594 1.20 -8.34 -0.61
C ASP A 594 1.40 -9.36 -1.74
N GLU A 595 0.88 -9.07 -2.93
CA GLU A 595 1.06 -9.92 -4.11
C GLU A 595 2.54 -10.09 -4.45
N THR A 596 3.31 -9.00 -4.44
CA THR A 596 4.74 -9.02 -4.76
C THR A 596 5.53 -9.88 -3.78
N PHE A 597 5.31 -9.71 -2.47
CA PHE A 597 5.96 -10.54 -1.46
C PHE A 597 5.52 -12.01 -1.55
N THR A 598 4.25 -12.29 -1.78
CA THR A 598 3.74 -13.65 -1.97
C THR A 598 4.39 -14.34 -3.18
N VAL A 599 4.54 -13.64 -4.30
CA VAL A 599 5.17 -14.18 -5.51
C VAL A 599 6.67 -14.38 -5.32
N LEU A 600 7.37 -13.34 -4.86
CA LEU A 600 8.84 -13.37 -4.80
C LEU A 600 9.38 -14.21 -3.64
N MET A 601 8.71 -14.18 -2.50
CA MET A 601 9.18 -14.78 -1.24
C MET A 601 8.41 -16.03 -0.83
N GLY A 602 7.24 -16.30 -1.43
CA GLY A 602 6.41 -17.47 -1.15
C GLY A 602 7.04 -18.82 -1.53
N GLU A 603 6.37 -19.91 -1.21
CA GLU A 603 6.89 -21.28 -1.48
C GLU A 603 6.83 -21.66 -2.96
N LYS A 604 5.82 -21.16 -3.70
CA LYS A 604 5.58 -21.52 -5.10
C LYS A 604 6.67 -20.97 -6.02
N VAL A 605 7.20 -21.85 -6.85
CA VAL A 605 8.28 -21.53 -7.79
C VAL A 605 7.72 -20.93 -9.08
N GLU A 606 6.61 -21.49 -9.60
CA GLU A 606 6.03 -21.10 -10.90
C GLU A 606 5.65 -19.61 -10.97
N PRO A 607 4.89 -19.02 -10.03
CA PRO A 607 4.57 -17.59 -10.07
C PRO A 607 5.82 -16.69 -10.04
N ARG A 608 6.86 -17.12 -9.31
CA ARG A 608 8.14 -16.40 -9.26
C ARG A 608 8.89 -16.47 -10.58
N LYS A 609 8.90 -17.65 -11.22
CA LYS A 609 9.51 -17.86 -12.53
C LYS A 609 8.82 -16.98 -13.58
N GLU A 610 7.50 -17.00 -13.64
CA GLU A 610 6.71 -16.15 -14.54
C GLU A 610 7.02 -14.67 -14.31
N PHE A 611 7.07 -14.22 -13.06
CA PHE A 611 7.42 -12.84 -12.72
C PHE A 611 8.82 -12.48 -13.23
N ILE A 612 9.82 -13.35 -13.04
CA ILE A 612 11.20 -13.12 -13.51
C ILE A 612 11.23 -13.06 -15.04
N GLU A 613 10.55 -13.98 -15.75
CA GLU A 613 10.52 -14.00 -17.22
C GLU A 613 9.87 -12.74 -17.79
N GLN A 614 8.77 -12.27 -17.19
CA GLN A 614 8.07 -11.05 -17.62
C GLN A 614 8.87 -9.77 -17.38
N ASN A 615 9.66 -9.73 -16.29
CA ASN A 615 10.39 -8.54 -15.87
C ASN A 615 11.87 -8.57 -16.21
N ALA A 616 12.40 -9.65 -16.80
CA ALA A 616 13.83 -9.80 -17.14
C ALA A 616 14.35 -8.67 -18.05
N LYS A 617 13.50 -8.16 -18.93
CA LYS A 617 13.83 -7.04 -19.84
C LYS A 617 14.13 -5.71 -19.12
N TYR A 618 13.64 -5.54 -17.90
CA TYR A 618 13.86 -4.35 -17.07
C TYR A 618 15.04 -4.50 -16.10
N ALA A 619 15.63 -5.71 -16.01
CA ALA A 619 16.76 -5.95 -15.14
C ALA A 619 18.01 -5.30 -15.74
N VAL A 620 18.48 -4.22 -15.10
CA VAL A 620 19.74 -3.54 -15.40
C VAL A 620 20.76 -3.89 -14.32
N ASN A 621 22.05 -3.89 -14.68
CA ASN A 621 23.17 -4.20 -13.77
C ASN A 621 23.18 -5.63 -13.20
N LEU A 622 22.89 -6.62 -14.04
CA LEU A 622 23.13 -8.01 -13.69
C LEU A 622 24.64 -8.27 -13.60
N ASP A 623 25.10 -8.73 -12.44
CA ASP A 623 26.47 -9.23 -12.27
C ASP A 623 26.56 -10.63 -12.90
N PHE A 624 27.12 -10.71 -14.09
CA PHE A 624 27.53 -11.96 -14.73
C PHE A 624 29.03 -12.12 -14.59
#